data_676108adada578296aa1486279e8282d
#
_entry.id   676108adada578296aa1486279e8282d
#
_cell.length_a   1.000
_cell.length_b   1.000
_cell.length_c   1.000
_cell.angle_alpha   90.00
_cell.angle_beta   90.00
_cell.angle_gamma   90.00
#
_symmetry.space_group_name_H-M   'P 1'
#
loop_
_entity.id
_entity.type
_entity.pdbx_description
1 polymer ?
#
loop_
_entity_poly.entity_id
_entity_poly.type
_entity_poly.pdbx_seq_one_letter_code
_entity_poly.pdbx_strand_id
1 'polypeptide(L)'
;MAATAMMWGGDAVTAQTLEPEFEGEVVGVFPDGSSKKLEKHNVRMRTGAGVYIAGFAASKSKTKVLVEGGSASVRFDAAQPIALIVRAKDNKADPMSIVRVFRMKSTKKNRSAVISAVGSFSVSSNTMDYLRFTAEKYGESSYRLTFDERPAGEYGIIVSNPNNVDEKMVIVSTFAIDGGAKE
;
A
#
# COMPACT_ATOMS: atom_id res chain seq x y z
N MET A 1 -38.42 -20.04 -49.32
CA MET A 1 -37.17 -19.32 -48.97
C MET A 1 -37.16 -19.12 -47.48
N ALA A 2 -36.35 -19.92 -46.75
CA ALA A 2 -36.26 -19.85 -45.33
C ALA A 2 -34.95 -19.10 -44.99
N ALA A 3 -35.05 -17.96 -44.33
CA ALA A 3 -33.91 -17.18 -43.88
C ALA A 3 -33.48 -17.68 -42.49
N THR A 4 -32.32 -18.33 -42.44
CA THR A 4 -31.71 -18.78 -41.21
C THR A 4 -30.94 -17.59 -40.58
N ALA A 5 -31.45 -17.05 -39.50
CA ALA A 5 -30.75 -16.05 -38.69
C ALA A 5 -29.68 -16.76 -37.85
N MET A 6 -28.39 -16.56 -38.18
CA MET A 6 -27.28 -16.93 -37.34
C MET A 6 -27.22 -15.95 -36.17
N MET A 7 -27.55 -16.44 -34.97
CA MET A 7 -27.22 -15.75 -33.70
C MET A 7 -25.74 -15.94 -33.44
N TRP A 8 -24.98 -14.85 -33.50
CA TRP A 8 -23.63 -14.77 -32.95
C TRP A 8 -23.78 -14.64 -31.45
N GLY A 9 -23.53 -15.74 -30.76
CA GLY A 9 -23.29 -15.73 -29.31
C GLY A 9 -21.95 -15.05 -29.06
N GLY A 10 -21.99 -13.79 -28.71
CA GLY A 10 -20.83 -13.12 -28.14
C GLY A 10 -20.62 -13.65 -26.74
N ASP A 11 -19.61 -14.51 -26.56
CA ASP A 11 -19.10 -14.82 -25.23
C ASP A 11 -18.66 -13.52 -24.60
N ALA A 12 -19.44 -13.03 -23.62
CA ALA A 12 -19.00 -11.97 -22.73
C ALA A 12 -17.82 -12.54 -21.95
N VAL A 13 -16.61 -12.19 -22.36
CA VAL A 13 -15.39 -12.40 -21.57
C VAL A 13 -15.61 -11.63 -20.28
N THR A 14 -16.04 -12.32 -19.26
CA THR A 14 -16.11 -11.80 -17.89
C THR A 14 -14.69 -11.41 -17.54
N ALA A 15 -14.39 -10.12 -17.56
CA ALA A 15 -13.11 -9.61 -17.09
C ALA A 15 -12.95 -10.11 -15.65
N GLN A 16 -12.05 -11.07 -15.45
CA GLN A 16 -11.74 -11.57 -14.13
C GLN A 16 -11.27 -10.39 -13.30
N THR A 17 -12.05 -10.04 -12.29
CA THR A 17 -11.68 -8.99 -11.34
C THR A 17 -10.41 -9.45 -10.63
N LEU A 18 -9.35 -8.65 -10.74
CA LEU A 18 -8.07 -8.88 -10.05
C LEU A 18 -8.18 -8.58 -8.53
N GLU A 19 -9.34 -8.84 -7.96
CA GLU A 19 -9.57 -8.55 -6.55
C GLU A 19 -8.74 -9.50 -5.68
N PRO A 20 -7.92 -8.98 -4.73
CA PRO A 20 -7.14 -9.81 -3.84
C PRO A 20 -8.02 -10.73 -2.99
N GLU A 21 -7.51 -11.89 -2.62
CA GLU A 21 -8.28 -12.93 -1.92
C GLU A 21 -8.51 -12.58 -0.45
N PHE A 22 -7.50 -12.02 0.23
CA PHE A 22 -7.52 -11.79 1.67
C PHE A 22 -7.55 -10.31 2.02
N GLU A 23 -8.29 -9.97 3.07
CA GLU A 23 -8.31 -8.62 3.65
C GLU A 23 -6.88 -8.14 3.97
N GLY A 24 -6.56 -6.90 3.60
CA GLY A 24 -5.23 -6.33 3.74
C GLY A 24 -4.21 -6.80 2.69
N GLU A 25 -4.62 -7.65 1.75
CA GLU A 25 -3.77 -8.03 0.62
C GLU A 25 -3.73 -6.91 -0.43
N VAL A 26 -2.55 -6.76 -1.04
CA VAL A 26 -2.33 -5.76 -2.09
C VAL A 26 -1.75 -6.44 -3.32
N VAL A 27 -2.31 -6.12 -4.47
CA VAL A 27 -1.87 -6.60 -5.78
C VAL A 27 -1.46 -5.41 -6.64
N GLY A 28 -0.26 -5.47 -7.19
CA GLY A 28 0.20 -4.53 -8.21
C GLY A 28 -0.29 -4.95 -9.59
N VAL A 29 -0.78 -3.99 -10.37
CA VAL A 29 -1.23 -4.18 -11.74
C VAL A 29 -0.28 -3.46 -12.68
N PHE A 30 0.23 -4.18 -13.66
CA PHE A 30 1.17 -3.67 -14.64
C PHE A 30 0.47 -3.24 -15.94
N PRO A 31 1.09 -2.38 -16.77
CA PRO A 31 0.50 -1.90 -18.02
C PRO A 31 0.19 -2.99 -19.04
N ASP A 32 0.88 -4.13 -18.99
CA ASP A 32 0.65 -5.30 -19.83
C ASP A 32 -0.56 -6.15 -19.37
N GLY A 33 -1.27 -5.72 -18.32
CA GLY A 33 -2.39 -6.43 -17.72
C GLY A 33 -1.98 -7.53 -16.75
N SER A 34 -0.69 -7.81 -16.59
CA SER A 34 -0.21 -8.74 -15.58
C SER A 34 -0.37 -8.18 -14.17
N SER A 35 -0.41 -9.06 -13.19
CA SER A 35 -0.52 -8.67 -11.78
C SER A 35 0.40 -9.48 -10.89
N LYS A 36 0.86 -8.87 -9.81
CA LYS A 36 1.67 -9.51 -8.77
C LYS A 36 1.19 -9.14 -7.39
N LYS A 37 1.06 -10.11 -6.51
CA LYS A 37 0.85 -9.87 -5.08
C LYS A 37 2.09 -9.21 -4.49
N LEU A 38 1.91 -8.15 -3.71
CA LEU A 38 2.99 -7.53 -2.97
C LEU A 38 3.44 -8.46 -1.83
N GLU A 39 4.74 -8.47 -1.56
CA GLU A 39 5.27 -9.18 -0.40
C GLU A 39 4.78 -8.55 0.90
N LYS A 40 4.36 -9.37 1.86
CA LYS A 40 3.85 -8.95 3.17
C LYS A 40 4.86 -9.25 4.26
N HIS A 41 5.07 -8.28 5.14
CA HIS A 41 5.97 -8.38 6.28
C HIS A 41 5.20 -8.13 7.56
N ASN A 42 5.28 -9.09 8.49
CA ASN A 42 4.83 -8.88 9.86
C ASN A 42 5.87 -8.05 10.61
N VAL A 43 5.54 -6.81 10.89
CA VAL A 43 6.45 -5.88 11.55
C VAL A 43 5.98 -5.61 12.96
N ARG A 44 6.83 -5.91 13.94
CA ARG A 44 6.60 -5.48 15.31
C ARG A 44 6.94 -4.00 15.44
N MET A 45 5.96 -3.20 15.82
CA MET A 45 6.18 -1.79 16.10
C MET A 45 7.05 -1.64 17.34
N ARG A 46 8.22 -1.01 17.20
CA ARG A 46 9.07 -0.62 18.34
C ARG A 46 8.82 0.83 18.62
N THR A 47 8.13 1.10 19.72
CA THR A 47 8.03 2.45 20.28
C THR A 47 9.35 2.74 20.99
N GLY A 48 10.09 3.73 20.53
CA GLY A 48 11.28 4.19 21.26
C GLY A 48 10.86 4.70 22.64
N ALA A 49 11.45 4.18 23.69
CA ALA A 49 11.28 4.72 25.02
C ALA A 49 11.70 6.19 25.01
N GLY A 50 10.78 7.09 25.32
CA GLY A 50 11.07 8.49 25.49
C GLY A 50 12.10 8.64 26.60
N VAL A 51 13.21 9.29 26.31
CA VAL A 51 14.20 9.64 27.33
C VAL A 51 13.52 10.67 28.23
N TYR A 52 13.23 10.28 29.47
CA TYR A 52 12.81 11.19 30.52
C TYR A 52 13.99 12.08 30.88
N ILE A 53 14.10 13.24 30.28
CA ILE A 53 15.01 14.29 30.77
C ILE A 53 14.15 15.33 31.48
N ALA A 54 14.32 15.36 32.80
CA ALA A 54 13.92 16.44 33.69
C ALA A 54 12.54 17.06 33.43
N GLY A 55 11.46 16.33 33.77
CA GLY A 55 10.15 16.96 34.03
C GLY A 55 9.35 17.46 32.82
N PHE A 56 9.84 17.35 31.59
CA PHE A 56 9.10 17.71 30.38
C PHE A 56 8.71 16.47 29.59
N ALA A 57 7.43 16.15 29.58
CA ALA A 57 6.83 15.11 28.73
C ALA A 57 6.82 15.55 27.26
N ALA A 58 7.96 15.52 26.61
CA ALA A 58 8.07 15.68 25.17
C ALA A 58 8.28 14.32 24.50
N SER A 59 7.42 13.36 24.74
CA SER A 59 7.47 12.09 24.03
C SER A 59 6.53 12.10 22.83
N LYS A 60 6.98 12.64 21.72
CA LYS A 60 6.52 12.17 20.41
C LYS A 60 7.17 10.81 20.20
N SER A 61 6.50 9.75 20.63
CA SER A 61 6.97 8.39 20.43
C SER A 61 7.00 8.09 18.93
N LYS A 62 8.19 8.08 18.37
CA LYS A 62 8.40 7.71 16.97
C LYS A 62 8.40 6.19 16.88
N THR A 63 7.40 5.64 16.22
CA THR A 63 7.36 4.21 15.94
C THR A 63 8.14 3.94 14.65
N LYS A 64 9.08 3.01 14.71
CA LYS A 64 9.89 2.61 13.55
C LYS A 64 9.37 1.28 12.99
N VAL A 65 9.11 1.26 11.70
CA VAL A 65 8.89 0.05 10.90
C VAL A 65 10.23 -0.39 10.32
N LEU A 66 10.57 -1.66 10.45
CA LEU A 66 11.76 -2.25 9.88
C LEU A 66 11.37 -3.53 9.13
N VAL A 67 11.71 -3.56 7.84
CA VAL A 67 11.52 -4.71 6.94
C VAL A 67 12.88 -5.22 6.52
N GLU A 68 13.09 -6.53 6.62
CA GLU A 68 14.32 -7.18 6.16
C GLU A 68 14.43 -7.14 4.63
N GLY A 69 15.66 -7.16 4.12
CA GLY A 69 15.96 -7.01 2.70
C GLY A 69 15.99 -5.55 2.23
N GLY A 70 16.97 -5.25 1.39
CA GLY A 70 17.23 -3.89 0.90
C GLY A 70 16.31 -3.43 -0.23
N SER A 71 15.58 -4.35 -0.88
CA SER A 71 14.72 -4.02 -2.03
C SER A 71 13.44 -4.84 -2.03
N ALA A 72 12.37 -4.26 -2.56
CA ALA A 72 11.11 -4.95 -2.79
C ALA A 72 11.18 -5.84 -4.04
N SER A 73 10.46 -6.96 -4.03
CA SER A 73 10.38 -7.91 -5.14
C SER A 73 9.45 -7.42 -6.27
N VAL A 74 8.45 -6.62 -5.94
CA VAL A 74 7.54 -5.99 -6.91
C VAL A 74 8.03 -4.58 -7.18
N ARG A 75 8.36 -4.31 -8.44
CA ARG A 75 8.94 -3.03 -8.88
C ARG A 75 8.19 -2.50 -10.08
N PHE A 76 7.90 -1.21 -10.07
CA PHE A 76 7.23 -0.49 -11.15
C PHE A 76 8.17 0.49 -11.81
N ASP A 77 7.96 0.76 -13.07
CA ASP A 77 8.64 1.84 -13.80
C ASP A 77 7.88 3.17 -13.57
N ALA A 78 8.59 4.20 -13.13
CA ALA A 78 8.02 5.54 -12.93
C ALA A 78 7.45 6.15 -14.22
N ALA A 79 7.96 5.74 -15.39
CA ALA A 79 7.47 6.21 -16.69
C ALA A 79 6.08 5.65 -17.04
N GLN A 80 5.65 4.58 -16.37
CA GLN A 80 4.39 3.89 -16.65
C GLN A 80 3.34 4.18 -15.57
N PRO A 81 2.04 4.13 -15.92
CA PRO A 81 0.97 4.19 -14.91
C PRO A 81 1.12 3.05 -13.90
N ILE A 82 0.99 3.38 -12.61
CA ILE A 82 1.04 2.42 -11.52
C ILE A 82 -0.35 2.31 -10.92
N ALA A 83 -0.85 1.09 -10.79
CA ALA A 83 -2.07 0.79 -10.10
C ALA A 83 -1.86 -0.31 -9.05
N LEU A 84 -2.43 -0.11 -7.86
CA LEU A 84 -2.50 -1.12 -6.80
C LEU A 84 -3.96 -1.42 -6.51
N ILE A 85 -4.30 -2.70 -6.35
CA ILE A 85 -5.60 -3.11 -5.86
C ILE A 85 -5.43 -3.56 -4.42
N VAL A 86 -6.15 -2.92 -3.52
CA VAL A 86 -6.08 -3.11 -2.09
C VAL A 86 -7.39 -3.69 -1.60
N ARG A 87 -7.36 -4.88 -0.99
CA ARG A 87 -8.54 -5.44 -0.37
C ARG A 87 -8.73 -4.91 1.05
N ALA A 88 -9.87 -4.29 1.27
CA ALA A 88 -10.33 -3.86 2.59
C ALA A 88 -11.38 -4.84 3.13
N LYS A 89 -11.91 -4.58 4.30
CA LYS A 89 -13.06 -5.31 4.85
C LYS A 89 -14.29 -5.13 3.95
N ASP A 90 -14.52 -3.89 3.53
CA ASP A 90 -15.52 -3.47 2.56
C ASP A 90 -15.02 -2.18 1.89
N ASN A 91 -15.70 -1.71 0.84
CA ASN A 91 -15.35 -0.47 0.16
C ASN A 91 -16.31 0.69 0.50
N LYS A 92 -16.75 0.77 1.75
CA LYS A 92 -17.64 1.82 2.26
C LYS A 92 -16.89 2.94 2.97
N ALA A 93 -15.74 2.62 3.57
CA ALA A 93 -14.88 3.61 4.22
C ALA A 93 -14.15 4.48 3.20
N ASP A 94 -13.75 5.69 3.60
CA ASP A 94 -12.83 6.50 2.82
C ASP A 94 -11.46 5.79 2.76
N PRO A 95 -10.94 5.45 1.55
CA PRO A 95 -9.64 4.78 1.42
C PRO A 95 -8.49 5.58 2.05
N MET A 96 -8.57 6.91 2.06
CA MET A 96 -7.57 7.75 2.72
C MET A 96 -7.55 7.58 4.25
N SER A 97 -8.61 7.06 4.84
CA SER A 97 -8.68 6.79 6.28
C SER A 97 -8.04 5.46 6.66
N ILE A 98 -8.02 4.48 5.76
CA ILE A 98 -7.60 3.11 6.03
C ILE A 98 -6.30 2.71 5.35
N VAL A 99 -5.89 3.38 4.26
CA VAL A 99 -4.67 3.06 3.52
C VAL A 99 -3.62 4.15 3.74
N ARG A 100 -2.38 3.72 3.97
CA ARG A 100 -1.21 4.58 4.06
C ARG A 100 -0.12 4.06 3.15
N VAL A 101 0.36 4.88 2.22
CA VAL A 101 1.52 4.58 1.38
C VAL A 101 2.64 5.54 1.78
N PHE A 102 3.81 5.02 2.08
CA PHE A 102 4.94 5.81 2.60
C PHE A 102 6.26 5.34 2.05
N ARG A 103 7.18 6.29 1.88
CA ARG A 103 8.54 6.01 1.43
C ARG A 103 9.36 5.37 2.55
N MET A 104 10.20 4.39 2.18
CA MET A 104 11.11 3.71 3.07
C MET A 104 12.56 4.07 2.73
N LYS A 105 13.37 4.28 3.75
CA LYS A 105 14.83 4.37 3.60
C LYS A 105 15.37 2.95 3.42
N SER A 106 16.10 2.72 2.34
CA SER A 106 16.72 1.44 2.03
C SER A 106 18.20 1.44 2.38
N THR A 107 18.66 0.30 2.85
CA THR A 107 20.06 -0.08 3.04
C THR A 107 20.27 -1.45 2.39
N LYS A 108 21.52 -1.93 2.32
CA LYS A 108 21.79 -3.28 1.78
C LYS A 108 21.08 -4.41 2.54
N LYS A 109 20.75 -4.21 3.82
CA LYS A 109 20.21 -5.24 4.71
C LYS A 109 18.71 -5.07 5.01
N ASN A 110 18.19 -3.86 4.98
CA ASN A 110 16.83 -3.58 5.39
C ASN A 110 16.26 -2.31 4.80
N ARG A 111 14.94 -2.21 4.83
CA ARG A 111 14.14 -1.02 4.53
C ARG A 111 13.48 -0.54 5.82
N SER A 112 13.42 0.77 6.04
CA SER A 112 12.83 1.31 7.26
C SER A 112 12.10 2.63 7.05
N ALA A 113 11.04 2.84 7.81
CA ALA A 113 10.32 4.10 7.89
C ALA A 113 10.00 4.45 9.34
N VAL A 114 9.84 5.73 9.62
CA VAL A 114 9.32 6.21 10.91
C VAL A 114 7.86 6.52 10.71
N ILE A 115 6.97 5.82 11.42
CA ILE A 115 5.54 6.11 11.43
C ILE A 115 5.18 6.74 12.77
N SER A 116 4.38 7.79 12.74
CA SER A 116 3.83 8.34 13.98
C SER A 116 2.88 7.35 14.61
N ALA A 117 2.87 7.28 15.95
CA ALA A 117 2.10 6.32 16.70
C ALA A 117 0.65 6.22 16.22
N VAL A 118 0.22 5.00 16.01
CA VAL A 118 -1.15 4.62 15.72
C VAL A 118 -2.02 5.00 16.93
N GLY A 119 -3.06 5.78 16.73
CA GLY A 119 -4.01 6.15 17.78
C GLY A 119 -4.50 7.59 17.73
N SER A 120 -3.76 8.46 17.11
CA SER A 120 -4.20 9.81 16.80
C SER A 120 -3.94 10.07 15.34
N PHE A 121 -5.00 10.17 14.55
CA PHE A 121 -4.93 10.62 13.15
C PHE A 121 -4.50 12.10 13.03
N SER A 122 -3.73 12.59 13.97
CA SER A 122 -3.13 13.90 13.86
C SER A 122 -1.94 13.81 12.91
N VAL A 123 -2.17 14.26 11.71
CA VAL A 123 -1.17 14.56 10.69
C VAL A 123 -0.19 15.58 11.26
N SER A 124 0.84 15.10 11.93
CA SER A 124 2.03 15.91 12.14
C SER A 124 2.83 15.83 10.84
N SER A 125 2.60 16.78 9.98
CA SER A 125 2.99 16.85 8.57
C SER A 125 4.50 16.91 8.29
N ASN A 126 5.38 16.71 9.25
CA ASN A 126 6.81 17.00 9.06
C ASN A 126 7.77 15.81 9.19
N THR A 127 7.30 14.55 9.26
CA THR A 127 8.23 13.42 9.47
C THR A 127 7.97 12.19 8.59
N MET A 128 6.92 12.18 7.79
CA MET A 128 6.63 11.03 6.92
C MET A 128 6.51 11.47 5.47
N ASP A 129 7.26 10.79 4.64
CA ASP A 129 7.24 10.91 3.19
C ASP A 129 6.09 10.02 2.67
N TYR A 130 4.86 10.55 2.74
CA TYR A 130 3.70 9.85 2.18
C TYR A 130 3.65 10.01 0.67
N LEU A 131 3.45 8.90 -0.02
CA LEU A 131 3.10 8.92 -1.42
C LEU A 131 1.58 9.14 -1.54
N ARG A 132 1.19 10.23 -2.18
CA ARG A 132 -0.22 10.56 -2.44
C ARG A 132 -0.78 9.62 -3.50
N PHE A 133 -2.04 9.25 -3.34
CA PHE A 133 -2.76 8.42 -4.29
C PHE A 133 -4.19 8.93 -4.46
N THR A 134 -4.76 8.62 -5.60
CA THR A 134 -6.20 8.68 -5.86
C THR A 134 -6.76 7.27 -5.74
N ALA A 135 -7.96 7.12 -5.21
CA ALA A 135 -8.57 5.82 -5.04
C ALA A 135 -10.02 5.80 -5.54
N GLU A 136 -10.37 4.69 -6.18
CA GLU A 136 -11.73 4.39 -6.62
C GLU A 136 -12.17 3.02 -6.09
N LYS A 137 -13.48 2.81 -5.96
CA LYS A 137 -14.01 1.50 -5.58
C LYS A 137 -13.70 0.48 -6.66
N TYR A 138 -13.33 -0.73 -6.24
CA TYR A 138 -13.02 -1.83 -7.13
C TYR A 138 -13.57 -3.14 -6.57
N GLY A 139 -14.29 -3.90 -7.40
CA GLY A 139 -14.91 -5.15 -6.96
C GLY A 139 -15.89 -4.95 -5.80
N GLU A 140 -16.00 -5.96 -4.95
CA GLU A 140 -16.94 -5.96 -3.82
C GLU A 140 -16.41 -5.25 -2.58
N SER A 141 -15.11 -5.39 -2.31
CA SER A 141 -14.49 -4.90 -1.06
C SER A 141 -13.09 -4.34 -1.25
N SER A 142 -12.75 -3.91 -2.46
CA SER A 142 -11.43 -3.39 -2.77
C SER A 142 -11.46 -1.95 -3.24
N TYR A 143 -10.27 -1.36 -3.26
CA TYR A 143 -9.99 -0.07 -3.87
C TYR A 143 -8.87 -0.21 -4.88
N ARG A 144 -9.01 0.50 -6.01
CA ARG A 144 -7.93 0.71 -6.96
C ARG A 144 -7.24 2.03 -6.65
N LEU A 145 -5.97 1.97 -6.33
CA LEU A 145 -5.13 3.14 -6.09
C LEU A 145 -4.33 3.48 -7.33
N THR A 146 -4.23 4.76 -7.66
CA THR A 146 -3.39 5.30 -8.73
C THR A 146 -2.54 6.43 -8.20
N PHE A 147 -1.40 6.70 -8.85
CA PHE A 147 -0.41 7.65 -8.38
C PHE A 147 -0.08 8.65 -9.49
N ASP A 148 -0.29 9.94 -9.22
CA ASP A 148 0.08 11.03 -10.12
C ASP A 148 1.59 11.25 -10.07
N GLU A 149 2.16 11.35 -8.86
CA GLU A 149 3.59 11.45 -8.62
C GLU A 149 4.18 10.05 -8.35
N ARG A 150 5.27 9.73 -9.02
CA ARG A 150 5.92 8.41 -8.96
C ARG A 150 7.43 8.53 -8.73
N PRO A 151 7.87 9.19 -7.65
CA PRO A 151 9.29 9.33 -7.38
C PRO A 151 9.93 7.97 -7.13
N ALA A 152 11.13 7.76 -7.68
CA ALA A 152 11.86 6.51 -7.49
C ALA A 152 12.17 6.26 -6.01
N GLY A 153 12.00 5.02 -5.56
CA GLY A 153 12.25 4.63 -4.17
C GLY A 153 11.61 3.32 -3.77
N GLU A 154 11.87 2.94 -2.52
CA GLU A 154 11.23 1.81 -1.85
C GLU A 154 10.03 2.31 -1.06
N TYR A 155 8.92 1.59 -1.10
CA TYR A 155 7.66 2.00 -0.48
C TYR A 155 7.06 0.89 0.37
N GLY A 156 6.39 1.30 1.44
CA GLY A 156 5.53 0.45 2.25
C GLY A 156 4.08 0.90 2.14
N ILE A 157 3.17 -0.06 2.21
CA ILE A 157 1.73 0.18 2.29
C ILE A 157 1.17 -0.56 3.50
N ILE A 158 0.39 0.16 4.30
CA ILE A 158 -0.35 -0.38 5.43
C ILE A 158 -1.84 -0.21 5.11
N VAL A 159 -2.57 -1.29 5.28
CA VAL A 159 -4.03 -1.30 5.25
C VAL A 159 -4.52 -1.49 6.68
N SER A 160 -5.27 -0.54 7.19
CA SER A 160 -5.83 -0.61 8.54
C SER A 160 -6.86 -1.72 8.63
N ASN A 161 -6.63 -2.69 9.50
CA ASN A 161 -7.61 -3.72 9.81
C ASN A 161 -8.16 -3.49 11.22
N PRO A 162 -9.44 -3.08 11.35
CA PRO A 162 -10.04 -2.84 12.67
C PRO A 162 -10.18 -4.12 13.51
N ASN A 163 -10.03 -5.29 12.90
CA ASN A 163 -10.08 -6.59 13.57
C ASN A 163 -8.70 -7.08 14.05
N ASN A 164 -7.67 -6.26 13.89
CA ASN A 164 -6.32 -6.64 14.33
C ASN A 164 -6.26 -6.71 15.87
N VAL A 165 -6.06 -7.91 16.39
CA VAL A 165 -6.06 -8.20 17.84
C VAL A 165 -4.79 -7.71 18.52
N ASP A 166 -3.69 -7.54 17.79
CA ASP A 166 -2.41 -7.09 18.34
C ASP A 166 -2.03 -5.71 17.76
N GLU A 167 -2.29 -4.66 18.55
CA GLU A 167 -1.95 -3.28 18.18
C GLU A 167 -0.44 -3.06 17.95
N LYS A 168 0.41 -3.98 18.38
CA LYS A 168 1.87 -3.91 18.21
C LYS A 168 2.36 -4.58 16.93
N MET A 169 1.51 -5.33 16.25
CA MET A 169 1.83 -6.01 15.00
C MET A 169 1.13 -5.32 13.84
N VAL A 170 1.91 -4.94 12.84
CA VAL A 170 1.40 -4.32 11.61
C VAL A 170 1.88 -5.12 10.42
N ILE A 171 0.98 -5.38 9.49
CA ILE A 171 1.34 -5.94 8.19
C ILE A 171 1.72 -4.80 7.27
N VAL A 172 2.94 -4.84 6.76
CA VAL A 172 3.43 -3.91 5.74
C VAL A 172 3.63 -4.66 4.45
N SER A 173 2.92 -4.28 3.42
CA SER A 173 3.21 -4.74 2.06
C SER A 173 4.22 -3.80 1.40
N THR A 174 5.12 -4.31 0.57
CA THR A 174 6.20 -3.50 0.00
C THR A 174 6.27 -3.57 -1.52
N PHE A 175 6.63 -2.44 -2.13
CA PHE A 175 6.90 -2.30 -3.55
C PHE A 175 7.96 -1.23 -3.79
N ALA A 176 8.44 -1.16 -5.01
CA ALA A 176 9.38 -0.11 -5.40
C ALA A 176 8.95 0.57 -6.71
N ILE A 177 9.44 1.77 -6.90
CA ILE A 177 9.32 2.54 -8.13
C ILE A 177 10.74 2.82 -8.63
N ASP A 178 11.03 2.41 -9.85
CA ASP A 178 12.32 2.60 -10.51
C ASP A 178 12.22 3.71 -11.57
N GLY A 179 13.34 4.31 -11.94
CA GLY A 179 13.42 5.15 -13.13
C GLY A 179 12.93 6.59 -12.97
N GLY A 180 12.86 7.14 -11.76
CA GLY A 180 12.69 8.58 -11.57
C GLY A 180 13.88 9.35 -12.12
N ALA A 181 13.66 10.50 -12.80
CA ALA A 181 14.74 11.39 -13.20
C ALA A 181 15.61 11.71 -11.97
N LYS A 182 16.91 11.51 -12.10
CA LYS A 182 17.86 12.01 -11.10
C LYS A 182 17.84 13.53 -11.24
N GLU A 183 17.27 14.24 -10.28
CA GLU A 183 17.59 15.64 -10.06
C GLU A 183 19.03 15.80 -9.55
#